data_5570f9e2d0d06929154b0707741a8de8
#
_entry.id   5570f9e2d0d06929154b0707741a8de8
#
_cell.length_a   1.000
_cell.length_b   1.000
_cell.length_c   1.000
_cell.angle_alpha   90.00
_cell.angle_beta   90.00
_cell.angle_gamma   90.00
#
_symmetry.space_group_name_H-M   'P 1'
#
loop_
_entity.id
_entity.type
_entity.pdbx_description
1 polymer ?
#
loop_
_entity_poly.entity_id
_entity_poly.type
_entity_poly.pdbx_seq_one_letter_code
_entity_poly.pdbx_strand_id
1 'polypeptide(L)'
;REFYQQALFHFPELADGPYREQWRRFPWENNEDWFDFWKEGQTGMPIIDAAMRQLNQTGWMHNRCRMIVASYLVKDLICDWRLGERAFMELEVDGDLAANNGGWQWSASSGMDPKPLRIFNPATQAAKFDSAGDYIRRWVPELRHVNTKDLLSGEIGAMERRDYPEPLVDHKKQQ
;
A
#
# COMPACT_ATOMS: atom_id res chain seq x y z
N ARG A 1 16.42 10.35 0.55
CA ARG A 1 15.86 11.63 1.06
C ARG A 1 16.37 12.81 0.24
N GLU A 2 17.65 13.09 0.23
CA GLU A 2 18.25 14.25 -0.44
C GLU A 2 17.87 14.38 -1.91
N PHE A 3 17.88 13.29 -2.67
CA PHE A 3 17.44 13.26 -4.05
C PHE A 3 16.00 13.80 -4.22
N TYR A 4 15.05 13.32 -3.42
CA TYR A 4 13.65 13.78 -3.51
C TYR A 4 13.47 15.23 -3.03
N GLN A 5 14.25 15.66 -2.04
CA GLN A 5 14.26 17.06 -1.61
C GLN A 5 14.76 17.99 -2.73
N GLN A 6 15.84 17.61 -3.42
CA GLN A 6 16.33 18.35 -4.59
C GLN A 6 15.31 18.32 -5.73
N ALA A 7 14.69 17.17 -5.99
CA ALA A 7 13.67 17.06 -7.02
C ALA A 7 12.48 18.00 -6.74
N LEU A 8 11.96 18.00 -5.53
CA LEU A 8 10.83 18.87 -5.15
C LEU A 8 11.22 20.36 -5.13
N PHE A 9 12.48 20.68 -4.77
CA PHE A 9 12.98 22.05 -4.81
C PHE A 9 13.06 22.61 -6.24
N HIS A 10 13.52 21.81 -7.19
CA HIS A 10 13.67 22.21 -8.59
C HIS A 10 12.36 22.08 -9.40
N PHE A 11 11.46 21.21 -8.98
CA PHE A 11 10.18 20.91 -9.63
C PHE A 11 9.05 20.96 -8.59
N PRO A 12 8.69 22.14 -8.07
CA PRO A 12 7.68 22.28 -7.00
C PRO A 12 6.30 21.77 -7.41
N GLU A 13 5.99 21.70 -8.71
CA GLU A 13 4.77 21.14 -9.25
C GLU A 13 4.59 19.63 -8.95
N LEU A 14 5.67 18.95 -8.54
CA LEU A 14 5.59 17.56 -8.11
C LEU A 14 4.78 17.38 -6.81
N ALA A 15 4.61 18.42 -6.04
CA ALA A 15 3.75 18.38 -4.85
C ALA A 15 2.29 18.06 -5.20
N ASP A 16 1.82 18.53 -6.38
CA ASP A 16 0.42 18.43 -6.77
C ASP A 16 0.16 17.54 -8.00
N GLY A 17 1.21 17.09 -8.66
CA GLY A 17 1.07 16.34 -9.90
C GLY A 17 2.20 15.32 -10.20
N PRO A 18 1.99 14.46 -11.18
CA PRO A 18 2.97 13.45 -11.56
C PRO A 18 4.16 14.11 -12.30
N TYR A 19 5.37 13.59 -12.05
CA TYR A 19 6.56 13.96 -12.83
C TYR A 19 6.38 13.65 -14.32
N ARG A 20 5.75 12.51 -14.63
CA ARG A 20 5.46 12.10 -16.00
C ARG A 20 4.11 12.64 -16.44
N GLU A 21 4.11 13.65 -17.27
CA GLU A 21 2.92 14.38 -17.77
C GLU A 21 1.84 13.45 -18.36
N GLN A 22 2.24 12.36 -19.02
CA GLN A 22 1.29 11.39 -19.59
C GLN A 22 0.32 10.77 -18.57
N TRP A 23 0.69 10.75 -17.28
CA TRP A 23 -0.13 10.20 -16.20
C TRP A 23 -1.00 11.24 -15.50
N ARG A 24 -0.93 12.50 -15.90
CA ARG A 24 -1.72 13.60 -15.29
C ARG A 24 -3.24 13.37 -15.41
N ARG A 25 -3.67 12.71 -16.47
CA ARG A 25 -5.08 12.43 -16.77
C ARG A 25 -5.41 10.95 -16.64
N PHE A 26 -4.67 10.21 -15.84
CA PHE A 26 -4.99 8.81 -15.59
C PHE A 26 -6.39 8.70 -14.95
N PRO A 27 -7.27 7.84 -15.47
CA PRO A 27 -8.65 7.70 -15.02
C PRO A 27 -8.72 6.85 -13.74
N TRP A 28 -8.37 7.45 -12.60
CA TRP A 28 -8.48 6.81 -11.31
C TRP A 28 -9.95 6.47 -11.00
N GLU A 29 -10.22 5.26 -10.49
CA GLU A 29 -11.57 4.85 -10.08
C GLU A 29 -11.99 5.57 -8.80
N ASN A 30 -11.05 5.76 -7.86
CA ASN A 30 -11.25 6.47 -6.59
C ASN A 30 -12.49 6.02 -5.83
N ASN A 31 -12.69 4.71 -5.70
CA ASN A 31 -13.75 4.16 -4.88
C ASN A 31 -13.51 4.54 -3.42
N GLU A 32 -14.39 5.36 -2.85
CA GLU A 32 -14.26 5.91 -1.50
C GLU A 32 -14.30 4.81 -0.43
N ASP A 33 -15.20 3.83 -0.55
CA ASP A 33 -15.30 2.72 0.39
C ASP A 33 -14.02 1.87 0.40
N TRP A 34 -13.46 1.59 -0.77
CA TRP A 34 -12.21 0.83 -0.89
C TRP A 34 -11.01 1.59 -0.32
N PHE A 35 -10.97 2.91 -0.49
CA PHE A 35 -9.94 3.75 0.11
C PHE A 35 -10.04 3.74 1.64
N ASP A 36 -11.25 3.84 2.20
CA ASP A 36 -11.48 3.78 3.63
C ASP A 36 -11.10 2.40 4.20
N PHE A 37 -11.51 1.32 3.57
CA PHE A 37 -11.08 -0.04 3.96
C PHE A 37 -9.56 -0.21 3.90
N TRP A 38 -8.89 0.35 2.91
CA TRP A 38 -7.44 0.35 2.84
C TRP A 38 -6.83 1.15 4.00
N LYS A 39 -7.31 2.35 4.27
CA LYS A 39 -6.84 3.23 5.36
C LYS A 39 -7.02 2.57 6.73
N GLU A 40 -8.11 1.83 6.93
CA GLU A 40 -8.43 1.15 8.18
C GLU A 40 -7.77 -0.24 8.32
N GLY A 41 -7.14 -0.77 7.29
CA GLY A 41 -6.57 -2.13 7.28
C GLY A 41 -7.64 -3.22 7.32
N GLN A 42 -8.62 -3.09 6.41
CA GLN A 42 -9.77 -4.00 6.24
C GLN A 42 -9.95 -4.42 4.78
N THR A 43 -8.87 -4.55 4.05
CA THR A 43 -8.91 -4.90 2.61
C THR A 43 -9.17 -6.38 2.35
N GLY A 44 -9.07 -7.23 3.37
CA GLY A 44 -9.10 -8.68 3.21
C GLY A 44 -7.79 -9.28 2.68
N MET A 45 -6.74 -8.46 2.53
CA MET A 45 -5.40 -8.91 2.18
C MET A 45 -4.48 -8.79 3.40
N PRO A 46 -4.11 -9.90 4.07
CA PRO A 46 -3.52 -9.89 5.41
C PRO A 46 -2.28 -9.01 5.58
N ILE A 47 -1.35 -9.03 4.63
CA ILE A 47 -0.11 -8.22 4.72
C ILE A 47 -0.39 -6.72 4.60
N ILE A 48 -1.37 -6.33 3.76
CA ILE A 48 -1.82 -4.94 3.61
C ILE A 48 -2.44 -4.46 4.91
N ASP A 49 -3.38 -5.26 5.45
CA ASP A 49 -4.12 -4.92 6.66
C ASP A 49 -3.20 -4.85 7.88
N ALA A 50 -2.25 -5.78 8.00
CA ALA A 50 -1.24 -5.75 9.05
C ALA A 50 -0.42 -4.44 9.02
N ALA A 51 0.02 -4.03 7.83
CA ALA A 51 0.83 -2.83 7.66
C ALA A 51 0.04 -1.54 7.97
N MET A 52 -1.18 -1.42 7.48
CA MET A 52 -2.03 -0.25 7.73
C MET A 52 -2.47 -0.17 9.21
N ARG A 53 -2.78 -1.30 9.84
CA ARG A 53 -3.09 -1.32 11.28
C ARG A 53 -1.89 -0.95 12.14
N GLN A 54 -0.68 -1.39 11.79
CA GLN A 54 0.54 -0.93 12.45
C GLN A 54 0.67 0.58 12.34
N LEU A 55 0.54 1.13 11.13
CA LEU A 55 0.62 2.58 10.91
C LEU A 55 -0.39 3.34 11.77
N ASN A 56 -1.67 2.92 11.76
CA ASN A 56 -2.73 3.56 12.54
C ASN A 56 -2.47 3.52 14.06
N GLN A 57 -1.86 2.44 14.56
CA GLN A 57 -1.62 2.30 16.01
C GLN A 57 -0.33 2.96 16.48
N THR A 58 0.70 3.03 15.63
CA THR A 58 2.04 3.45 16.03
C THR A 58 2.54 4.71 15.35
N GLY A 59 1.89 5.15 14.28
CA GLY A 59 2.39 6.23 13.42
C GLY A 59 3.64 5.85 12.62
N TRP A 60 4.02 4.56 12.59
CA TRP A 60 5.22 4.09 11.90
C TRP A 60 4.98 2.84 11.07
N MET A 61 5.64 2.76 9.93
CA MET A 61 5.61 1.62 9.02
C MET A 61 6.99 1.39 8.39
N HIS A 62 7.43 0.14 8.37
CA HIS A 62 8.68 -0.22 7.69
C HIS A 62 8.61 0.12 6.19
N ASN A 63 9.73 0.61 5.62
CA ASN A 63 9.79 1.03 4.21
C ASN A 63 9.22 -0.01 3.23
N ARG A 64 9.51 -1.29 3.42
CA ARG A 64 8.98 -2.36 2.57
C ARG A 64 7.45 -2.42 2.60
N CYS A 65 6.86 -2.27 3.78
CA CYS A 65 5.41 -2.23 3.93
C CYS A 65 4.81 -1.00 3.22
N ARG A 66 5.44 0.16 3.34
CA ARG A 66 5.02 1.39 2.61
C ARG A 66 4.94 1.14 1.10
N MET A 67 5.94 0.47 0.52
CA MET A 67 5.94 0.11 -0.90
C MET A 67 4.81 -0.86 -1.28
N ILE A 68 4.55 -1.86 -0.45
CA ILE A 68 3.54 -2.89 -0.70
C ILE A 68 2.13 -2.28 -0.64
N VAL A 69 1.81 -1.53 0.42
CA VAL A 69 0.48 -0.94 0.59
C VAL A 69 0.20 0.18 -0.41
N ALA A 70 1.22 0.96 -0.79
CA ALA A 70 1.09 1.98 -1.83
C ALA A 70 0.86 1.35 -3.21
N SER A 71 1.61 0.30 -3.56
CA SER A 71 1.38 -0.44 -4.81
C SER A 71 -0.03 -1.03 -4.87
N TYR A 72 -0.52 -1.58 -3.77
CA TYR A 72 -1.87 -2.13 -3.69
C TYR A 72 -2.94 -1.04 -3.92
N LEU A 73 -2.83 0.11 -3.25
CA LEU A 73 -3.76 1.22 -3.43
C LEU A 73 -3.85 1.67 -4.89
N VAL A 74 -2.69 1.91 -5.52
CA VAL A 74 -2.67 2.53 -6.86
C VAL A 74 -2.87 1.53 -8.00
N LYS A 75 -2.56 0.26 -7.82
CA LYS A 75 -2.54 -0.74 -8.90
C LYS A 75 -3.60 -1.82 -8.76
N ASP A 76 -4.04 -2.12 -7.57
CA ASP A 76 -5.13 -3.06 -7.33
C ASP A 76 -6.46 -2.34 -7.12
N LEU A 77 -6.47 -1.25 -6.32
CA LEU A 77 -7.68 -0.47 -6.07
C LEU A 77 -7.87 0.71 -7.04
N ILE A 78 -6.90 0.97 -7.91
CA ILE A 78 -6.92 2.08 -8.90
C ILE A 78 -7.30 3.42 -8.27
N CYS A 79 -6.83 3.66 -7.05
CA CYS A 79 -7.00 4.92 -6.34
C CYS A 79 -5.84 5.88 -6.61
N ASP A 80 -6.16 7.16 -6.68
CA ASP A 80 -5.18 8.23 -6.90
C ASP A 80 -4.12 8.22 -5.78
N TRP A 81 -2.86 8.16 -6.18
CA TRP A 81 -1.72 8.14 -5.26
C TRP A 81 -1.70 9.33 -4.29
N ARG A 82 -2.27 10.48 -4.68
CA ARG A 82 -2.35 11.68 -3.84
C ARG A 82 -3.24 11.50 -2.62
N LEU A 83 -4.25 10.61 -2.70
CA LEU A 83 -5.06 10.24 -1.54
C LEU A 83 -4.22 9.47 -0.51
N GLY A 84 -3.43 8.50 -0.97
CA GLY A 84 -2.51 7.73 -0.13
C GLY A 84 -1.39 8.59 0.46
N GLU A 85 -0.81 9.50 -0.35
CA GLU A 85 0.21 10.45 0.10
C GLU A 85 -0.27 11.29 1.29
N ARG A 86 -1.47 11.88 1.17
CA ARG A 86 -2.09 12.66 2.25
C ARG A 86 -2.34 11.83 3.49
N ALA A 87 -2.90 10.62 3.32
CA ALA A 87 -3.15 9.71 4.45
C ALA A 87 -1.85 9.37 5.20
N PHE A 88 -0.76 9.14 4.48
CA PHE A 88 0.54 8.88 5.12
C PHE A 88 1.06 10.10 5.88
N MET A 89 0.98 11.30 5.30
CA MET A 89 1.40 12.54 5.99
C MET A 89 0.59 12.81 7.26
N GLU A 90 -0.69 12.41 7.29
CA GLU A 90 -1.54 12.53 8.48
C GLU A 90 -1.18 11.51 9.57
N LEU A 91 -0.77 10.30 9.19
CA LEU A 91 -0.60 9.17 10.09
C LEU A 91 0.84 8.96 10.56
N GLU A 92 1.84 9.33 9.73
CA GLU A 92 3.25 9.07 10.01
C GLU A 92 3.86 10.11 10.97
N VAL A 93 4.48 9.62 12.04
CA VAL A 93 5.23 10.49 12.99
C VAL A 93 6.56 10.97 12.42
N ASP A 94 7.07 10.29 11.38
CA ASP A 94 8.32 10.60 10.69
C ASP A 94 8.09 11.10 9.25
N GLY A 95 6.89 11.61 8.97
CA GLY A 95 6.49 12.09 7.66
C GLY A 95 7.43 13.19 7.11
N ASP A 96 7.95 12.99 5.90
CA ASP A 96 8.75 13.95 5.14
C ASP A 96 8.10 14.11 3.77
N LEU A 97 7.65 15.32 3.46
CA LEU A 97 6.89 15.59 2.23
C LEU A 97 7.61 15.11 0.98
N ALA A 98 8.89 15.42 0.84
CA ALA A 98 9.64 15.07 -0.36
C ALA A 98 9.84 13.54 -0.51
N ALA A 99 10.18 12.85 0.59
CA ALA A 99 10.34 11.40 0.60
C ALA A 99 9.01 10.68 0.37
N ASN A 100 7.94 11.16 1.00
CA ASN A 100 6.59 10.61 0.85
C ASN A 100 6.08 10.79 -0.58
N ASN A 101 6.11 12.02 -1.11
CA ASN A 101 5.74 12.33 -2.49
C ASN A 101 6.53 11.48 -3.51
N GLY A 102 7.85 11.43 -3.40
CA GLY A 102 8.69 10.63 -4.27
C GLY A 102 8.40 9.13 -4.20
N GLY A 103 8.14 8.60 -3.02
CA GLY A 103 7.76 7.19 -2.81
C GLY A 103 6.40 6.85 -3.41
N TRP A 104 5.41 7.72 -3.25
CA TRP A 104 4.08 7.54 -3.83
C TRP A 104 4.09 7.63 -5.35
N GLN A 105 4.78 8.61 -5.92
CA GLN A 105 4.95 8.71 -7.38
C GLN A 105 5.72 7.51 -7.96
N TRP A 106 6.71 6.99 -7.23
CA TRP A 106 7.39 5.76 -7.62
C TRP A 106 6.42 4.58 -7.67
N SER A 107 5.59 4.39 -6.64
CA SER A 107 4.58 3.32 -6.58
C SER A 107 3.52 3.45 -7.67
N ALA A 108 3.10 4.67 -7.99
CA ALA A 108 2.17 4.99 -9.07
C ALA A 108 2.78 4.89 -10.48
N SER A 109 4.08 4.65 -10.60
CA SER A 109 4.82 4.68 -11.87
C SER A 109 4.79 6.03 -12.60
N SER A 110 4.43 7.10 -11.88
CA SER A 110 4.33 8.47 -12.38
C SER A 110 5.55 9.33 -12.08
N GLY A 111 6.51 8.81 -11.31
CA GLY A 111 7.72 9.49 -10.88
C GLY A 111 8.93 9.29 -11.78
N MET A 112 10.11 9.55 -11.21
CA MET A 112 11.41 9.53 -11.90
C MET A 112 12.00 8.12 -12.06
N ASP A 113 11.29 7.04 -11.69
CA ASP A 113 11.80 5.66 -11.82
C ASP A 113 12.08 5.32 -13.30
N PRO A 114 13.29 4.86 -13.65
CA PRO A 114 13.61 4.41 -15.01
C PRO A 114 12.89 3.12 -15.41
N LYS A 115 12.39 2.35 -14.44
CA LYS A 115 11.64 1.10 -14.67
C LYS A 115 10.22 1.22 -14.09
N PRO A 116 9.32 1.93 -14.76
CA PRO A 116 7.93 2.08 -14.31
C PRO A 116 7.17 0.73 -14.36
N LEU A 117 5.95 0.73 -13.84
CA LEU A 117 5.02 -0.40 -13.88
C LEU A 117 5.47 -1.65 -13.08
N ARG A 118 6.19 -1.46 -11.99
CA ARG A 118 6.42 -2.53 -11.02
C ARG A 118 5.16 -2.76 -10.21
N ILE A 119 4.65 -3.98 -10.26
CA ILE A 119 3.51 -4.42 -9.46
C ILE A 119 4.03 -5.34 -8.37
N PHE A 120 3.71 -5.05 -7.12
CA PHE A 120 4.01 -5.95 -6.00
C PHE A 120 2.84 -6.89 -5.80
N ASN A 121 3.09 -8.18 -5.92
CA ASN A 121 2.12 -9.18 -5.51
C ASN A 121 2.16 -9.30 -3.97
N PRO A 122 1.08 -8.97 -3.24
CA PRO A 122 1.08 -8.97 -1.78
C PRO A 122 1.45 -10.32 -1.17
N ALA A 123 0.92 -11.43 -1.70
CA ALA A 123 1.22 -12.78 -1.24
C ALA A 123 2.71 -13.14 -1.39
N THR A 124 3.29 -12.83 -2.54
CA THR A 124 4.73 -13.06 -2.78
C THR A 124 5.60 -12.21 -1.85
N GLN A 125 5.19 -10.97 -1.58
CA GLN A 125 5.90 -10.11 -0.63
C GLN A 125 5.78 -10.63 0.80
N ALA A 126 4.59 -11.07 1.22
CA ALA A 126 4.38 -11.70 2.52
C ALA A 126 5.26 -12.95 2.69
N ALA A 127 5.25 -13.86 1.73
CA ALA A 127 6.07 -15.07 1.77
C ALA A 127 7.58 -14.77 1.86
N LYS A 128 8.03 -13.69 1.23
CA LYS A 128 9.44 -13.29 1.23
C LYS A 128 9.89 -12.63 2.52
N PHE A 129 9.08 -11.77 3.11
CA PHE A 129 9.48 -10.89 4.22
C PHE A 129 8.86 -11.25 5.57
N ASP A 130 7.81 -12.08 5.59
CA ASP A 130 7.14 -12.58 6.77
C ASP A 130 6.83 -14.08 6.63
N SER A 131 7.83 -14.88 6.25
CA SER A 131 7.65 -16.29 5.87
C SER A 131 6.98 -17.17 6.95
N ALA A 132 7.09 -16.81 8.22
CA ALA A 132 6.41 -17.45 9.33
C ALA A 132 5.00 -16.88 9.60
N GLY A 133 4.67 -15.70 9.04
CA GLY A 133 3.41 -15.00 9.29
C GLY A 133 3.32 -14.32 10.65
N ASP A 134 4.45 -14.09 11.32
CA ASP A 134 4.48 -13.53 12.68
C ASP A 134 4.06 -12.07 12.71
N TYR A 135 4.50 -11.31 11.70
CA TYR A 135 4.11 -9.91 11.54
C TYR A 135 2.61 -9.78 11.30
N ILE A 136 2.07 -10.57 10.38
CA ILE A 136 0.62 -10.58 10.10
C ILE A 136 -0.15 -10.97 11.35
N ARG A 137 0.22 -12.06 12.04
CA ARG A 137 -0.46 -12.51 13.28
C ARG A 137 -0.42 -11.51 14.41
N ARG A 138 0.61 -10.68 14.46
CA ARG A 138 0.74 -9.62 15.45
C ARG A 138 -0.30 -8.52 15.23
N TRP A 139 -0.45 -8.06 13.99
CA TRP A 139 -1.26 -6.89 13.65
C TRP A 139 -2.69 -7.24 13.20
N VAL A 140 -2.94 -8.52 12.86
CA VAL A 140 -4.24 -9.07 12.51
C VAL A 140 -4.52 -10.26 13.43
N PRO A 141 -4.79 -10.01 14.72
CA PRO A 141 -4.89 -11.08 15.72
C PRO A 141 -6.03 -12.06 15.47
N GLU A 142 -7.09 -11.66 14.79
CA GLU A 142 -8.20 -12.52 14.38
C GLU A 142 -7.79 -13.64 13.41
N LEU A 143 -6.63 -13.53 12.76
CA LEU A 143 -6.09 -14.54 11.85
C LEU A 143 -5.01 -15.44 12.48
N ARG A 144 -4.77 -15.36 13.78
CA ARG A 144 -3.71 -16.14 14.45
C ARG A 144 -3.86 -17.66 14.29
N HIS A 145 -5.08 -18.15 14.18
CA HIS A 145 -5.39 -19.56 14.02
C HIS A 145 -5.23 -20.09 12.60
N VAL A 146 -5.12 -19.18 11.60
CA VAL A 146 -4.99 -19.55 10.19
C VAL A 146 -3.60 -20.16 9.94
N ASN A 147 -3.55 -21.24 9.16
CA ASN A 147 -2.27 -21.83 8.77
C ASN A 147 -1.42 -20.84 7.96
N THR A 148 -0.10 -20.99 8.02
CA THR A 148 0.82 -20.01 7.44
C THR A 148 0.66 -19.87 5.93
N LYS A 149 0.41 -20.97 5.21
CA LYS A 149 0.26 -20.93 3.75
C LYS A 149 -0.91 -20.02 3.32
N ASP A 150 -2.09 -20.26 3.89
CA ASP A 150 -3.31 -19.52 3.56
C ASP A 150 -3.25 -18.07 4.09
N LEU A 151 -2.61 -17.87 5.25
CA LEU A 151 -2.34 -16.55 5.80
C LEU A 151 -1.49 -15.68 4.86
N LEU A 152 -0.40 -16.22 4.33
CA LEU A 152 0.52 -15.50 3.45
C LEU A 152 -0.07 -15.25 2.05
N SER A 153 -0.84 -16.22 1.55
CA SER A 153 -1.51 -16.09 0.24
C SER A 153 -2.73 -15.17 0.27
N GLY A 154 -3.37 -15.01 1.43
CA GLY A 154 -4.67 -14.36 1.58
C GLY A 154 -5.85 -15.23 1.11
N GLU A 155 -5.59 -16.47 0.68
CA GLU A 155 -6.63 -17.43 0.27
C GLU A 155 -7.19 -18.15 1.51
N ILE A 156 -7.91 -17.43 2.37
CA ILE A 156 -8.46 -17.92 3.63
C ILE A 156 -9.88 -18.42 3.40
N GLY A 157 -10.15 -19.67 3.75
CA GLY A 157 -11.47 -20.28 3.65
C GLY A 157 -12.52 -19.57 4.52
N ALA A 158 -13.78 -19.58 4.12
CA ALA A 158 -14.86 -18.85 4.80
C ALA A 158 -14.99 -19.24 6.30
N MET A 159 -14.79 -20.52 6.64
CA MET A 159 -14.85 -21.00 8.03
C MET A 159 -13.68 -20.49 8.89
N GLU A 160 -12.49 -20.34 8.32
CA GLU A 160 -11.30 -19.85 9.01
C GLU A 160 -11.26 -18.31 9.04
N ARG A 161 -11.88 -17.67 8.07
CA ARG A 161 -11.94 -16.21 7.97
C ARG A 161 -12.72 -15.56 9.11
N ARG A 162 -13.81 -16.17 9.54
CA ARG A 162 -14.71 -15.64 10.59
C ARG A 162 -15.16 -14.21 10.26
N ASP A 163 -14.86 -13.24 11.13
CA ASP A 163 -15.22 -11.82 10.96
C ASP A 163 -14.20 -11.02 10.13
N TYR A 164 -13.12 -11.66 9.66
CA TYR A 164 -12.14 -11.00 8.80
C TYR A 164 -12.72 -10.82 7.38
N PRO A 165 -12.58 -9.62 6.78
CA PRO A 165 -13.21 -9.32 5.50
C PRO A 165 -12.72 -10.19 4.34
N GLU A 166 -13.56 -10.30 3.31
CA GLU A 166 -13.13 -10.85 2.02
C GLU A 166 -12.23 -9.87 1.27
N PRO A 167 -11.30 -10.37 0.44
CA PRO A 167 -10.49 -9.49 -0.40
C PRO A 167 -11.36 -8.57 -1.27
N LEU A 168 -11.08 -7.26 -1.23
CA LEU A 168 -11.81 -6.26 -2.01
C LEU A 168 -11.70 -6.52 -3.51
N VAL A 169 -10.54 -7.01 -3.95
CA VAL A 169 -10.26 -7.31 -5.35
C VAL A 169 -9.46 -8.61 -5.48
N ASP A 170 -9.57 -9.24 -6.64
CA ASP A 170 -8.70 -10.34 -7.03
C ASP A 170 -7.45 -9.77 -7.69
N HIS A 171 -6.33 -9.77 -6.97
CA HIS A 171 -5.04 -9.25 -7.47
C HIS A 171 -4.66 -9.82 -8.85
N LYS A 172 -4.98 -11.08 -9.14
CA LYS A 172 -4.64 -11.71 -10.42
C LYS A 172 -5.44 -11.13 -11.59
N LYS A 173 -6.62 -10.60 -11.32
CA LYS A 173 -7.49 -9.99 -12.34
C LYS A 173 -7.17 -8.51 -12.58
N GLN A 174 -6.49 -7.86 -11.63
CA GLN A 174 -6.12 -6.45 -11.73
C GLN A 174 -4.78 -6.23 -12.48
N GLN A 175 -4.01 -7.29 -12.70
CA GLN A 175 -2.77 -7.26 -13.51
C GLN A 175 -3.09 -7.37 -14.99
#